data_f9fb8782a93e8aa710e0aa4ab6b591c7
#
_entry.id   f9fb8782a93e8aa710e0aa4ab6b591c7
#
_cell.length_a   1.000
_cell.length_b   1.000
_cell.length_c   1.000
_cell.angle_alpha   90.00
_cell.angle_beta   90.00
_cell.angle_gamma   90.00
#
_symmetry.space_group_name_H-M   'P 1'
#
loop_
_entity.id
_entity.type
_entity.pdbx_description
1 polymer ?
#
loop_
_entity_poly.entity_id
_entity_poly.type
_entity_poly.pdbx_seq_one_letter_code
_entity_poly.pdbx_strand_id
1 'polypeptide(L)'
;VNMEKCFDGEYREIHNHAVSDLLEPGSVFKPASILVALDDGVVDTTYRVETAGGVWPMYGRDMKDHNWRKGGYRMLSLAQTLWYSSNIGVSRIIDDHYRNNPEKFVKGIYRTGLHDDLKIPLVGATSARIRMPHKNSHGQYDNWAKTSLPWMSIGYETQVPPISTLTFYNTIANNGKMMRPRFVSKVVKNGETIMEFPPEVMRPQIAKEKSIKELQTILEQVVSVGLGRKAGSPNFKVAGKTGTA
;
A
#
# COMPACT_ATOMS: atom_id res chain seq x y z
N VAL A 1 -8.82 14.16 14.64
CA VAL A 1 -9.83 13.73 15.63
C VAL A 1 -11.13 14.43 15.31
N ASN A 2 -12.17 13.68 15.06
CA ASN A 2 -13.49 14.23 14.82
C ASN A 2 -14.21 14.35 16.18
N MET A 3 -14.41 15.58 16.64
CA MET A 3 -15.07 15.87 17.91
C MET A 3 -16.45 16.43 17.61
N GLU A 4 -17.50 15.80 18.11
CA GLU A 4 -18.85 16.33 18.05
C GLU A 4 -19.32 16.81 19.40
N LYS A 5 -20.06 17.96 19.38
CA LYS A 5 -20.70 18.49 20.56
C LYS A 5 -21.92 17.63 20.91
N CYS A 6 -21.88 16.97 22.05
CA CYS A 6 -22.98 16.15 22.54
C CYS A 6 -24.12 17.02 23.13
N PHE A 7 -25.30 16.45 23.33
CA PHE A 7 -26.47 17.13 23.87
C PHE A 7 -26.27 17.73 25.28
N ASP A 8 -25.33 17.18 26.05
CA ASP A 8 -24.91 17.70 27.36
C ASP A 8 -23.95 18.88 27.29
N GLY A 9 -23.59 19.31 26.07
CA GLY A 9 -22.66 20.42 25.83
C GLY A 9 -21.18 20.08 25.90
N GLU A 10 -20.86 18.80 26.16
CA GLU A 10 -19.48 18.30 26.13
C GLU A 10 -19.03 17.94 24.72
N TYR A 11 -17.70 17.95 24.48
CA TYR A 11 -17.11 17.43 23.25
C TYR A 11 -16.57 16.02 23.52
N ARG A 12 -17.00 15.08 22.69
CA ARG A 12 -16.51 13.68 22.75
C ARG A 12 -15.90 13.27 21.43
N GLU A 13 -14.84 12.47 21.50
CA GLU A 13 -14.29 11.82 20.29
C GLU A 13 -15.27 10.72 19.87
N ILE A 14 -15.85 10.88 18.66
CA ILE A 14 -16.81 9.93 18.11
C ILE A 14 -16.12 9.03 17.11
N HIS A 15 -15.26 9.58 16.27
CA HIS A 15 -14.63 8.87 15.19
C HIS A 15 -13.27 9.47 14.82
N ASN A 16 -12.27 8.62 14.68
CA ASN A 16 -10.94 9.01 14.20
C ASN A 16 -10.66 8.35 12.85
N HIS A 17 -10.91 9.07 11.77
CA HIS A 17 -10.76 8.58 10.39
C HIS A 17 -9.39 7.96 10.10
N ALA A 18 -8.33 8.43 10.73
CA ALA A 18 -6.98 7.91 10.50
C ALA A 18 -6.78 6.46 10.93
N VAL A 19 -7.53 6.01 11.95
CA VAL A 19 -7.37 4.69 12.56
C VAL A 19 -8.60 3.79 12.46
N SER A 20 -9.78 4.38 12.18
CA SER A 20 -11.06 3.66 12.19
C SER A 20 -11.59 3.35 10.80
N ASP A 21 -11.29 4.19 9.79
CA ASP A 21 -11.82 3.99 8.44
C ASP A 21 -11.16 2.80 7.75
N LEU A 22 -11.99 1.95 7.17
CA LEU A 22 -11.57 0.87 6.31
C LEU A 22 -11.85 1.27 4.87
N LEU A 23 -10.82 1.71 4.17
CA LEU A 23 -10.90 2.22 2.80
C LEU A 23 -10.17 1.29 1.83
N GLU A 24 -10.66 1.19 0.61
CA GLU A 24 -9.87 0.65 -0.50
C GLU A 24 -8.73 1.63 -0.80
N PRO A 25 -7.46 1.27 -0.59
CA PRO A 25 -6.36 2.21 -0.70
C PRO A 25 -6.08 2.66 -2.14
N GLY A 26 -6.59 1.94 -3.13
CA GLY A 26 -6.36 2.24 -4.53
C GLY A 26 -4.86 2.31 -4.88
N SER A 27 -4.46 3.27 -5.70
CA SER A 27 -3.11 3.36 -6.26
C SER A 27 -1.98 3.51 -5.23
N VAL A 28 -2.25 3.88 -3.98
CA VAL A 28 -1.23 3.91 -2.92
C VAL A 28 -0.84 2.51 -2.43
N PHE A 29 -1.59 1.48 -2.82
CA PHE A 29 -1.26 0.08 -2.57
C PHE A 29 -0.23 -0.49 -3.56
N LYS A 30 -0.14 0.04 -4.78
CA LYS A 30 0.75 -0.47 -5.85
C LYS A 30 2.21 -0.64 -5.45
N PRO A 31 2.83 0.23 -4.63
CA PRO A 31 4.18 0.01 -4.14
C PRO A 31 4.34 -1.28 -3.34
N ALA A 32 3.34 -1.70 -2.56
CA ALA A 32 3.38 -2.98 -1.86
C ALA A 32 3.36 -4.16 -2.84
N SER A 33 2.55 -4.09 -3.88
CA SER A 33 2.49 -5.11 -4.95
C SER A 33 3.83 -5.24 -5.68
N ILE A 34 4.44 -4.13 -6.05
CA ILE A 34 5.75 -4.12 -6.73
C ILE A 34 6.86 -4.59 -5.77
N LEU A 35 6.81 -4.20 -4.48
CA LEU A 35 7.77 -4.70 -3.49
C LEU A 35 7.74 -6.23 -3.39
N VAL A 36 6.55 -6.82 -3.35
CA VAL A 36 6.38 -8.29 -3.33
C VAL A 36 7.01 -8.93 -4.57
N ALA A 37 6.76 -8.38 -5.75
CA ALA A 37 7.29 -8.92 -7.00
C ALA A 37 8.83 -8.83 -7.08
N LEU A 38 9.41 -7.70 -6.62
CA LEU A 38 10.87 -7.52 -6.51
C LEU A 38 11.48 -8.46 -5.47
N ASP A 39 10.87 -8.56 -4.29
CA ASP A 39 11.38 -9.37 -3.19
C ASP A 39 11.34 -10.87 -3.46
N ASP A 40 10.30 -11.33 -4.15
CA ASP A 40 10.18 -12.71 -4.63
C ASP A 40 11.11 -12.99 -5.84
N GLY A 41 11.70 -11.94 -6.45
CA GLY A 41 12.61 -12.06 -7.59
C GLY A 41 11.91 -12.49 -8.88
N VAL A 42 10.58 -12.31 -8.98
CA VAL A 42 9.83 -12.61 -10.21
C VAL A 42 9.96 -11.50 -11.25
N VAL A 43 10.36 -10.30 -10.83
CA VAL A 43 10.75 -9.19 -11.69
C VAL A 43 11.98 -8.49 -11.13
N ASP A 44 12.64 -7.70 -11.97
CA ASP A 44 13.73 -6.80 -11.61
C ASP A 44 13.52 -5.42 -12.26
N THR A 45 14.46 -4.49 -12.04
CA THR A 45 14.38 -3.12 -12.57
C THR A 45 14.44 -3.03 -14.10
N THR A 46 14.86 -4.09 -14.80
CA THR A 46 14.91 -4.16 -16.27
C THR A 46 13.58 -4.63 -16.88
N TYR A 47 12.67 -5.15 -16.04
CA TYR A 47 11.38 -5.70 -16.48
C TYR A 47 10.54 -4.67 -17.23
N ARG A 48 9.88 -5.12 -18.30
CA ARG A 48 8.97 -4.30 -19.10
C ARG A 48 7.64 -4.98 -19.28
N VAL A 49 6.58 -4.19 -19.33
CA VAL A 49 5.20 -4.67 -19.47
C VAL A 49 4.46 -3.86 -20.53
N GLU A 50 3.74 -4.54 -21.41
CA GLU A 50 2.85 -3.92 -22.41
C GLU A 50 1.53 -3.52 -21.76
N THR A 51 1.01 -2.32 -22.06
CA THR A 51 -0.25 -1.79 -21.52
C THR A 51 -1.28 -1.45 -22.60
N ALA A 52 -1.03 -1.86 -23.84
CA ALA A 52 -1.94 -1.86 -25.00
C ALA A 52 -2.71 -0.55 -25.22
N GLY A 53 -2.06 0.58 -25.05
CA GLY A 53 -2.73 1.87 -25.24
C GLY A 53 -3.73 2.23 -24.14
N GLY A 54 -3.62 1.62 -22.96
CA GLY A 54 -4.37 2.00 -21.78
C GLY A 54 -5.69 1.25 -21.56
N VAL A 55 -5.96 0.19 -22.32
CA VAL A 55 -7.08 -0.74 -22.08
C VAL A 55 -6.59 -2.17 -22.23
N TRP A 56 -6.82 -2.99 -21.21
CA TRP A 56 -6.43 -4.40 -21.19
C TRP A 56 -7.58 -5.27 -20.70
N PRO A 57 -8.05 -6.25 -21.50
CA PRO A 57 -9.11 -7.17 -21.07
C PRO A 57 -8.55 -8.12 -19.99
N MET A 58 -9.18 -8.15 -18.82
CA MET A 58 -8.86 -9.03 -17.71
C MET A 58 -10.12 -9.81 -17.29
N TYR A 59 -10.20 -11.08 -17.66
CA TYR A 59 -11.25 -11.99 -17.21
C TYR A 59 -12.68 -11.45 -17.40
N GLY A 60 -12.94 -10.87 -18.58
CA GLY A 60 -14.25 -10.31 -18.93
C GLY A 60 -14.53 -8.88 -18.44
N ARG A 61 -13.55 -8.23 -17.80
CA ARG A 61 -13.58 -6.82 -17.41
C ARG A 61 -12.37 -6.08 -17.95
N ASP A 62 -12.54 -4.87 -18.42
CA ASP A 62 -11.41 -4.05 -18.88
C ASP A 62 -10.71 -3.38 -17.70
N MET A 63 -9.40 -3.64 -17.58
CA MET A 63 -8.52 -2.82 -16.77
C MET A 63 -8.13 -1.58 -17.59
N LYS A 64 -8.23 -0.40 -16.99
CA LYS A 64 -7.96 0.86 -17.70
C LYS A 64 -6.95 1.72 -16.96
N ASP A 65 -6.03 2.30 -17.71
CA ASP A 65 -5.16 3.37 -17.22
C ASP A 65 -5.89 4.72 -17.27
N HIS A 66 -5.50 5.67 -16.42
CA HIS A 66 -6.17 6.97 -16.31
C HIS A 66 -6.20 7.78 -17.61
N ASN A 67 -5.24 7.56 -18.50
CA ASN A 67 -5.09 8.27 -19.78
C ASN A 67 -5.56 7.46 -21.00
N TRP A 68 -6.31 6.37 -20.82
CA TRP A 68 -6.73 5.47 -21.90
C TRP A 68 -7.46 6.19 -23.05
N ARG A 69 -8.25 7.22 -22.74
CA ARG A 69 -8.94 8.04 -23.78
C ARG A 69 -8.00 8.90 -24.60
N LYS A 70 -6.75 9.10 -24.16
CA LYS A 70 -5.70 9.86 -24.85
C LYS A 70 -4.66 8.95 -25.50
N GLY A 71 -4.98 7.67 -25.73
CA GLY A 71 -4.08 6.68 -26.34
C GLY A 71 -3.25 5.87 -25.34
N GLY A 72 -3.38 6.13 -24.01
CA GLY A 72 -2.74 5.35 -22.97
C GLY A 72 -1.22 5.30 -23.05
N TYR A 73 -0.68 4.26 -22.43
CA TYR A 73 0.74 3.87 -22.58
C TYR A 73 0.82 2.58 -23.38
N ARG A 74 2.01 2.28 -23.89
CA ARG A 74 2.31 0.99 -24.53
C ARG A 74 3.28 0.21 -23.65
N MET A 75 4.54 0.14 -24.00
CA MET A 75 5.55 -0.55 -23.22
C MET A 75 6.04 0.33 -22.05
N LEU A 76 5.89 -0.13 -20.82
CA LEU A 76 6.39 0.55 -19.62
C LEU A 76 7.49 -0.29 -18.95
N SER A 77 8.52 0.37 -18.42
CA SER A 77 9.43 -0.29 -17.47
C SER A 77 8.74 -0.49 -16.12
N LEU A 78 9.30 -1.36 -15.27
CA LEU A 78 8.81 -1.57 -13.90
C LEU A 78 8.63 -0.23 -13.16
N ALA A 79 9.64 0.64 -13.20
CA ALA A 79 9.60 1.96 -12.57
C ALA A 79 8.48 2.84 -13.14
N GLN A 80 8.34 2.87 -14.46
CA GLN A 80 7.30 3.65 -15.13
C GLN A 80 5.88 3.23 -14.76
N THR A 81 5.65 1.95 -14.38
CA THR A 81 4.33 1.52 -13.89
C THR A 81 3.90 2.29 -12.64
N LEU A 82 4.84 2.61 -11.75
CA LEU A 82 4.60 3.42 -10.56
C LEU A 82 4.64 4.92 -10.86
N TRP A 83 5.55 5.40 -11.73
CA TRP A 83 5.66 6.82 -12.09
C TRP A 83 4.36 7.34 -12.69
N TYR A 84 3.75 6.55 -13.57
CA TYR A 84 2.51 6.89 -14.26
C TYR A 84 1.27 6.27 -13.62
N SER A 85 1.46 5.60 -12.48
CA SER A 85 0.35 4.94 -11.77
C SER A 85 -0.47 4.01 -12.67
N SER A 86 0.18 3.30 -13.61
CA SER A 86 -0.51 2.39 -14.53
C SER A 86 -1.22 1.26 -13.77
N ASN A 87 -2.53 1.15 -13.94
CA ASN A 87 -3.32 0.04 -13.42
C ASN A 87 -2.96 -1.25 -14.17
N ILE A 88 -2.89 -1.15 -15.49
CA ILE A 88 -2.58 -2.29 -16.37
C ILE A 88 -1.18 -2.81 -16.09
N GLY A 89 -0.18 -1.91 -16.00
CA GLY A 89 1.19 -2.31 -15.77
C GLY A 89 1.35 -3.12 -14.48
N VAL A 90 0.83 -2.61 -13.36
CA VAL A 90 0.93 -3.31 -12.07
C VAL A 90 0.09 -4.58 -12.05
N SER A 91 -1.18 -4.52 -12.49
CA SER A 91 -2.06 -5.69 -12.47
C SER A 91 -1.55 -6.82 -13.36
N ARG A 92 -0.98 -6.53 -14.53
CA ARG A 92 -0.36 -7.54 -15.38
C ARG A 92 0.87 -8.18 -14.76
N ILE A 93 1.78 -7.38 -14.18
CA ILE A 93 2.95 -7.91 -13.49
C ILE A 93 2.51 -8.93 -12.43
N ILE A 94 1.52 -8.59 -11.62
CA ILE A 94 1.07 -9.47 -10.54
C ILE A 94 0.29 -10.67 -11.09
N ASP A 95 -0.62 -10.45 -12.03
CA ASP A 95 -1.40 -11.55 -12.62
C ASP A 95 -0.50 -12.55 -13.36
N ASP A 96 0.41 -12.07 -14.21
CA ASP A 96 1.30 -12.94 -14.99
C ASP A 96 2.17 -13.86 -14.11
N HIS A 97 2.59 -13.41 -12.92
CA HIS A 97 3.47 -14.17 -12.04
C HIS A 97 2.76 -14.93 -10.90
N TYR A 98 1.55 -14.53 -10.51
CA TYR A 98 0.88 -15.09 -9.33
C TYR A 98 -0.51 -15.71 -9.61
N ARG A 99 -1.04 -15.63 -10.85
CA ARG A 99 -2.38 -16.15 -11.16
C ARG A 99 -2.59 -17.63 -10.79
N ASN A 100 -1.54 -18.43 -10.89
CA ASN A 100 -1.58 -19.86 -10.56
C ASN A 100 -1.40 -20.14 -9.07
N ASN A 101 -0.92 -19.15 -8.30
CA ASN A 101 -0.72 -19.24 -6.86
C ASN A 101 -0.94 -17.86 -6.20
N PRO A 102 -2.18 -17.37 -6.17
CA PRO A 102 -2.48 -16.06 -5.61
C PRO A 102 -2.21 -15.97 -4.10
N GLU A 103 -2.22 -17.10 -3.39
CA GLU A 103 -1.84 -17.13 -1.96
C GLU A 103 -0.39 -16.65 -1.75
N LYS A 104 0.51 -16.95 -2.69
CA LYS A 104 1.91 -16.49 -2.61
C LYS A 104 1.98 -14.97 -2.62
N PHE A 105 1.21 -14.33 -3.51
CA PHE A 105 1.12 -12.86 -3.54
C PHE A 105 0.57 -12.29 -2.24
N VAL A 106 -0.57 -12.81 -1.75
CA VAL A 106 -1.19 -12.31 -0.52
C VAL A 106 -0.29 -12.52 0.70
N LYS A 107 0.39 -13.67 0.80
CA LYS A 107 1.44 -13.89 1.81
C LYS A 107 2.58 -12.86 1.70
N GLY A 108 2.95 -12.50 0.47
CA GLY A 108 3.88 -11.41 0.21
C GLY A 108 3.38 -10.07 0.76
N ILE A 109 2.12 -9.72 0.51
CA ILE A 109 1.50 -8.52 1.10
C ILE A 109 1.50 -8.59 2.63
N TYR A 110 1.20 -9.74 3.23
CA TYR A 110 1.28 -9.89 4.69
C TYR A 110 2.72 -9.67 5.23
N ARG A 111 3.74 -10.12 4.50
CA ARG A 111 5.14 -9.84 4.87
C ARG A 111 5.46 -8.34 4.92
N THR A 112 4.80 -7.51 4.10
CA THR A 112 5.01 -6.05 4.11
C THR A 112 4.49 -5.37 5.38
N GLY A 113 3.75 -6.07 6.25
CA GLY A 113 3.17 -5.53 7.46
C GLY A 113 1.84 -4.79 7.28
N LEU A 114 1.34 -4.64 6.04
CA LEU A 114 0.06 -3.95 5.78
C LEU A 114 -1.15 -4.62 6.45
N HIS A 115 -1.07 -5.92 6.72
CA HIS A 115 -2.12 -6.70 7.38
C HIS A 115 -1.94 -6.79 8.90
N ASP A 116 -0.85 -6.28 9.44
CA ASP A 116 -0.55 -6.42 10.86
C ASP A 116 -1.53 -5.64 11.73
N ASP A 117 -1.89 -6.23 12.85
CA ASP A 117 -2.57 -5.51 13.92
C ASP A 117 -1.56 -4.55 14.59
N LEU A 118 -1.73 -3.27 14.33
CA LEU A 118 -0.87 -2.22 14.88
C LEU A 118 -1.10 -1.97 16.38
N LYS A 119 -2.16 -2.56 16.97
CA LYS A 119 -2.58 -2.39 18.38
C LYS A 119 -2.60 -0.92 18.79
N ILE A 120 -3.29 -0.11 17.98
CA ILE A 120 -3.42 1.32 18.21
C ILE A 120 -4.27 1.56 19.46
N PRO A 121 -3.78 2.28 20.49
CA PRO A 121 -4.49 2.52 21.73
C PRO A 121 -5.49 3.69 21.61
N LEU A 122 -6.28 3.72 20.55
CA LEU A 122 -7.30 4.74 20.29
C LEU A 122 -8.65 4.07 20.06
N VAL A 123 -9.71 4.72 20.52
CA VAL A 123 -11.09 4.21 20.39
C VAL A 123 -11.44 4.05 18.91
N GLY A 124 -12.04 2.92 18.57
CA GLY A 124 -12.47 2.60 17.21
C GLY A 124 -11.36 2.22 16.24
N ALA A 125 -10.12 2.05 16.71
CA ALA A 125 -9.03 1.58 15.84
C ALA A 125 -9.34 0.19 15.25
N THR A 126 -9.05 0.03 13.97
CA THR A 126 -9.31 -1.20 13.21
C THR A 126 -8.04 -1.72 12.54
N SER A 127 -8.02 -3.02 12.23
CA SER A 127 -6.95 -3.64 11.44
C SER A 127 -7.36 -3.79 9.98
N ALA A 128 -6.35 -3.86 9.09
CA ALA A 128 -6.58 -4.07 7.67
C ALA A 128 -7.28 -5.40 7.39
N ARG A 129 -8.15 -5.40 6.36
CA ARG A 129 -8.85 -6.58 5.85
C ARG A 129 -8.35 -6.89 4.45
N ILE A 130 -7.39 -7.80 4.36
CA ILE A 130 -6.81 -8.29 3.11
C ILE A 130 -7.12 -9.79 3.04
N ARG A 131 -7.99 -10.16 2.09
CA ARG A 131 -8.50 -11.52 1.99
C ARG A 131 -7.43 -12.48 1.50
N MET A 132 -7.22 -13.60 2.21
CA MET A 132 -6.43 -14.73 1.75
C MET A 132 -7.28 -15.61 0.83
N PRO A 133 -6.79 -16.00 -0.36
CA PRO A 133 -7.45 -17.01 -1.17
C PRO A 133 -7.62 -18.32 -0.40
N HIS A 134 -8.77 -18.94 -0.51
CA HIS A 134 -9.08 -20.22 0.13
C HIS A 134 -9.59 -21.21 -0.90
N LYS A 135 -9.06 -22.44 -0.86
CA LYS A 135 -9.52 -23.55 -1.67
C LYS A 135 -10.43 -24.47 -0.86
N ASN A 136 -11.55 -24.84 -1.44
CA ASN A 136 -12.45 -25.84 -0.88
C ASN A 136 -11.86 -27.25 -0.99
N SER A 137 -12.58 -28.28 -0.51
CA SER A 137 -12.16 -29.68 -0.57
C SER A 137 -11.93 -30.23 -1.97
N HIS A 138 -12.47 -29.56 -3.01
CA HIS A 138 -12.29 -29.93 -4.42
C HIS A 138 -11.12 -29.17 -5.08
N GLY A 139 -10.33 -28.40 -4.30
CA GLY A 139 -9.20 -27.63 -4.81
C GLY A 139 -9.58 -26.36 -5.58
N GLN A 140 -10.86 -25.97 -5.58
CA GLN A 140 -11.36 -24.76 -6.23
C GLN A 140 -11.42 -23.62 -5.22
N TYR A 141 -11.11 -22.39 -5.68
CA TYR A 141 -11.28 -21.19 -4.86
C TYR A 141 -12.76 -20.90 -4.65
N ASP A 142 -13.19 -20.77 -3.40
CA ASP A 142 -14.56 -20.47 -3.00
C ASP A 142 -14.77 -19.02 -2.58
N ASN A 143 -13.69 -18.30 -2.27
CA ASN A 143 -13.72 -16.89 -1.90
C ASN A 143 -12.91 -15.99 -2.84
N TRP A 144 -12.51 -16.48 -4.02
CA TRP A 144 -11.58 -15.79 -4.91
C TRP A 144 -11.99 -15.90 -6.38
N ALA A 145 -12.28 -14.77 -7.01
CA ALA A 145 -12.56 -14.68 -8.44
C ALA A 145 -11.25 -14.52 -9.24
N LYS A 146 -11.27 -14.84 -10.54
CA LYS A 146 -10.13 -14.59 -11.44
C LYS A 146 -9.73 -13.11 -11.48
N THR A 147 -10.70 -12.20 -11.28
CA THR A 147 -10.47 -10.74 -11.21
C THR A 147 -9.86 -10.29 -9.88
N SER A 148 -9.97 -11.07 -8.79
CA SER A 148 -9.55 -10.63 -7.46
C SER A 148 -8.07 -10.27 -7.39
N LEU A 149 -7.19 -11.10 -7.98
CA LEU A 149 -5.75 -10.84 -7.96
C LEU A 149 -5.36 -9.52 -8.66
N PRO A 150 -5.74 -9.28 -9.94
CA PRO A 150 -5.41 -8.03 -10.61
C PRO A 150 -6.02 -6.80 -9.94
N TRP A 151 -7.24 -6.87 -9.40
CA TRP A 151 -7.86 -5.75 -8.70
C TRP A 151 -7.22 -5.48 -7.35
N MET A 152 -6.92 -6.52 -6.58
CA MET A 152 -6.18 -6.39 -5.31
C MET A 152 -4.80 -5.76 -5.52
N SER A 153 -4.10 -6.12 -6.59
CA SER A 153 -2.77 -5.58 -6.88
C SER A 153 -2.72 -4.06 -7.05
N ILE A 154 -3.83 -3.44 -7.37
CA ILE A 154 -3.97 -1.99 -7.52
C ILE A 154 -4.78 -1.35 -6.39
N GLY A 155 -5.06 -2.11 -5.31
CA GLY A 155 -5.63 -1.62 -4.06
C GLY A 155 -7.14 -1.63 -3.99
N TYR A 156 -7.81 -2.48 -4.78
CA TYR A 156 -9.24 -2.80 -4.64
C TYR A 156 -9.45 -4.17 -4.02
N GLU A 157 -10.67 -4.51 -3.67
CA GLU A 157 -11.00 -5.76 -2.95
C GLU A 157 -10.20 -5.98 -1.64
N THR A 158 -9.68 -4.89 -1.07
CA THR A 158 -8.94 -4.88 0.19
C THR A 158 -9.28 -3.60 0.94
N GLN A 159 -9.27 -3.65 2.26
CA GLN A 159 -9.62 -2.52 3.11
C GLN A 159 -8.47 -2.27 4.09
N VAL A 160 -7.93 -1.07 4.07
CA VAL A 160 -6.74 -0.71 4.85
C VAL A 160 -6.96 0.62 5.55
N PRO A 161 -6.80 0.70 6.89
CA PRO A 161 -6.86 1.98 7.58
C PRO A 161 -5.73 2.90 7.12
N PRO A 162 -5.95 4.23 7.06
CA PRO A 162 -4.91 5.19 6.68
C PRO A 162 -3.62 5.03 7.48
N ILE A 163 -3.72 4.73 8.77
CA ILE A 163 -2.55 4.51 9.64
C ILE A 163 -1.70 3.31 9.21
N SER A 164 -2.32 2.23 8.70
CA SER A 164 -1.56 1.07 8.19
C SER A 164 -0.82 1.41 6.90
N THR A 165 -1.47 2.17 6.01
CA THR A 165 -0.81 2.71 4.80
C THR A 165 0.38 3.60 5.18
N LEU A 166 0.19 4.54 6.12
CA LEU A 166 1.26 5.41 6.62
C LEU A 166 2.41 4.59 7.23
N THR A 167 2.09 3.58 8.02
CA THR A 167 3.10 2.70 8.65
C THR A 167 3.92 1.96 7.60
N PHE A 168 3.28 1.46 6.53
CA PHE A 168 3.99 0.85 5.41
C PHE A 168 4.98 1.82 4.74
N TYR A 169 4.55 3.04 4.41
CA TYR A 169 5.43 4.04 3.80
C TYR A 169 6.57 4.46 4.73
N ASN A 170 6.29 4.63 6.02
CA ASN A 170 7.33 4.87 7.02
C ASN A 170 8.34 3.71 7.09
N THR A 171 7.86 2.47 6.95
CA THR A 171 8.74 1.29 6.93
C THR A 171 9.67 1.30 5.72
N ILE A 172 9.17 1.67 4.53
CA ILE A 172 10.02 1.85 3.35
C ILE A 172 11.05 2.96 3.58
N ALA A 173 10.63 4.11 4.11
CA ALA A 173 11.53 5.22 4.44
C ALA A 173 12.59 4.83 5.48
N ASN A 174 12.27 3.93 6.39
CA ASN A 174 13.12 3.40 7.44
C ASN A 174 13.89 2.12 7.01
N ASN A 175 14.22 2.01 5.74
CA ASN A 175 14.99 0.91 5.14
C ASN A 175 14.41 -0.50 5.42
N GLY A 176 13.10 -0.61 5.52
CA GLY A 176 12.38 -1.87 5.72
C GLY A 176 12.14 -2.24 7.19
N LYS A 177 12.61 -1.45 8.16
CA LYS A 177 12.34 -1.66 9.58
C LYS A 177 10.99 -1.04 9.95
N MET A 178 10.02 -1.86 10.35
CA MET A 178 8.68 -1.44 10.73
C MET A 178 8.62 -1.08 12.21
N MET A 179 8.22 0.15 12.49
CA MET A 179 8.02 0.66 13.85
C MET A 179 6.52 0.71 14.17
N ARG A 180 6.17 0.44 15.43
CA ARG A 180 4.81 0.64 15.91
C ARG A 180 4.46 2.13 15.90
N PRO A 181 3.31 2.54 15.33
CA PRO A 181 2.83 3.92 15.46
C PRO A 181 2.71 4.33 16.93
N ARG A 182 3.27 5.49 17.25
CA ARG A 182 3.32 6.01 18.62
C ARG A 182 2.74 7.42 18.65
N PHE A 183 1.70 7.62 19.44
CA PHE A 183 0.99 8.91 19.56
C PHE A 183 1.47 9.75 20.74
N VAL A 184 2.00 9.08 21.78
CA VAL A 184 2.53 9.69 22.99
C VAL A 184 3.95 9.22 23.19
N SER A 185 4.89 10.12 23.40
CA SER A 185 6.27 9.79 23.71
C SER A 185 6.54 9.70 25.21
N LYS A 186 5.93 10.59 25.98
CA LYS A 186 6.05 10.64 27.44
C LYS A 186 4.90 11.37 28.08
N VAL A 187 4.69 11.12 29.35
CA VAL A 187 3.80 11.89 30.23
C VAL A 187 4.66 12.69 31.20
N VAL A 188 4.39 14.01 31.30
CA VAL A 188 5.13 14.93 32.18
C VAL A 188 4.17 15.51 33.20
N LYS A 189 4.58 15.56 34.49
CA LYS A 189 3.86 16.23 35.57
C LYS A 189 4.85 17.14 36.31
N ASN A 190 4.50 18.40 36.46
CA ASN A 190 5.32 19.44 37.15
C ASN A 190 6.76 19.51 36.59
N GLY A 191 6.97 19.30 35.28
CA GLY A 191 8.29 19.32 34.63
C GLY A 191 9.05 17.98 34.69
N GLU A 192 8.61 17.01 35.47
CA GLU A 192 9.22 15.69 35.60
C GLU A 192 8.53 14.67 34.70
N THR A 193 9.32 13.83 34.02
CA THR A 193 8.79 12.71 33.23
C THR A 193 8.37 11.59 34.18
N ILE A 194 7.08 11.29 34.22
CA ILE A 194 6.50 10.24 35.07
C ILE A 194 6.27 8.92 34.33
N MET A 195 6.24 8.96 33.00
CA MET A 195 6.09 7.78 32.14
C MET A 195 6.69 8.03 30.76
N GLU A 196 7.36 7.05 30.19
CA GLU A 196 7.89 7.08 28.82
C GLU A 196 7.35 5.90 28.01
N PHE A 197 7.16 6.15 26.72
CA PHE A 197 6.77 5.15 25.72
C PHE A 197 7.90 5.05 24.68
N PRO A 198 8.85 4.12 24.82
CA PRO A 198 9.96 4.00 23.89
C PRO A 198 9.49 3.54 22.51
N PRO A 199 10.25 3.80 21.43
CA PRO A 199 9.98 3.24 20.11
C PRO A 199 10.01 1.71 20.15
N GLU A 200 9.02 1.06 19.51
CA GLU A 200 8.91 -0.39 19.42
C GLU A 200 9.08 -0.86 17.97
N VAL A 201 9.96 -1.83 17.76
CA VAL A 201 10.13 -2.49 16.45
C VAL A 201 9.10 -3.61 16.33
N MET A 202 8.21 -3.51 15.36
CA MET A 202 7.25 -4.58 15.05
C MET A 202 7.87 -5.66 14.16
N ARG A 203 8.60 -5.23 13.12
CA ARG A 203 9.32 -6.10 12.20
C ARG A 203 10.71 -5.54 11.94
N PRO A 204 11.78 -6.31 12.17
CA PRO A 204 13.14 -5.83 11.91
C PRO A 204 13.39 -5.58 10.42
N GLN A 205 12.71 -6.34 9.54
CA GLN A 205 12.83 -6.22 8.09
C GLN A 205 11.58 -6.81 7.41
N ILE A 206 10.98 -6.08 6.45
CA ILE A 206 9.78 -6.51 5.71
C ILE A 206 10.09 -7.10 4.33
N ALA A 207 11.25 -6.82 3.77
CA ALA A 207 11.74 -7.33 2.49
C ALA A 207 13.26 -7.20 2.42
N LYS A 208 13.90 -7.82 1.44
CA LYS A 208 15.35 -7.71 1.22
C LYS A 208 15.78 -6.24 1.06
N GLU A 209 16.93 -5.90 1.59
CA GLU A 209 17.48 -4.54 1.53
C GLU A 209 17.55 -4.02 0.09
N LYS A 210 17.95 -4.86 -0.86
CA LYS A 210 17.97 -4.53 -2.29
C LYS A 210 16.59 -4.11 -2.78
N SER A 211 15.54 -4.90 -2.50
CA SER A 211 14.16 -4.63 -2.93
C SER A 211 13.62 -3.33 -2.32
N ILE A 212 13.96 -3.04 -1.07
CA ILE A 212 13.61 -1.77 -0.41
C ILE A 212 14.29 -0.59 -1.11
N LYS A 213 15.60 -0.67 -1.39
CA LYS A 213 16.34 0.41 -2.05
C LYS A 213 15.84 0.68 -3.48
N GLU A 214 15.55 -0.38 -4.23
CA GLU A 214 14.95 -0.26 -5.55
C GLU A 214 13.58 0.44 -5.48
N LEU A 215 12.73 0.05 -4.55
CA LEU A 215 11.43 0.70 -4.36
C LEU A 215 11.58 2.17 -3.91
N GLN A 216 12.49 2.49 -2.98
CA GLN A 216 12.78 3.87 -2.56
C GLN A 216 13.16 4.74 -3.77
N THR A 217 14.06 4.24 -4.64
CA THR A 217 14.46 4.93 -5.87
C THR A 217 13.27 5.17 -6.80
N ILE A 218 12.42 4.16 -7.00
CA ILE A 218 11.23 4.30 -7.85
C ILE A 218 10.25 5.32 -7.26
N LEU A 219 10.03 5.34 -5.95
CA LEU A 219 9.14 6.29 -5.29
C LEU A 219 9.67 7.73 -5.32
N GLU A 220 10.99 7.94 -5.25
CA GLU A 220 11.62 9.24 -5.51
C GLU A 220 11.34 9.68 -6.96
N GLN A 221 11.47 8.77 -7.92
CA GLN A 221 11.22 9.05 -9.33
C GLN A 221 9.73 9.32 -9.65
N VAL A 222 8.77 8.80 -8.87
CA VAL A 222 7.36 9.21 -8.97
C VAL A 222 7.22 10.72 -8.79
N VAL A 223 8.01 11.31 -7.89
CA VAL A 223 7.98 12.76 -7.60
C VAL A 223 8.92 13.53 -8.54
N SER A 224 10.11 13.04 -8.83
CA SER A 224 11.08 13.79 -9.65
C SER A 224 10.72 13.79 -11.14
N VAL A 225 10.20 12.68 -11.68
CA VAL A 225 9.89 12.55 -13.14
C VAL A 225 8.46 12.12 -13.44
N GLY A 226 7.76 11.49 -12.48
CA GLY A 226 6.43 10.94 -12.67
C GLY A 226 5.28 11.92 -12.43
N LEU A 227 4.09 11.38 -12.12
CA LEU A 227 2.87 12.17 -11.87
C LEU A 227 2.90 12.94 -10.55
N GLY A 228 3.82 12.62 -9.65
CA GLY A 228 3.96 13.26 -8.33
C GLY A 228 4.71 14.59 -8.32
N ARG A 229 5.12 15.15 -9.46
CA ARG A 229 5.98 16.34 -9.56
C ARG A 229 5.52 17.54 -8.73
N LYS A 230 4.21 17.71 -8.54
CA LYS A 230 3.66 18.83 -7.74
C LYS A 230 4.01 18.74 -6.25
N ALA A 231 4.39 17.56 -5.76
CA ALA A 231 4.84 17.33 -4.39
C ALA A 231 6.35 17.51 -4.19
N GLY A 232 7.08 17.84 -5.26
CA GLY A 232 8.53 18.03 -5.20
C GLY A 232 8.95 19.25 -4.38
N SER A 233 10.18 19.23 -3.86
CA SER A 233 10.80 20.32 -3.13
C SER A 233 12.12 20.71 -3.80
N PRO A 234 12.46 22.02 -3.85
CA PRO A 234 13.79 22.45 -4.31
C PRO A 234 14.89 22.18 -3.27
N ASN A 235 14.53 21.96 -2.00
CA ASN A 235 15.46 21.89 -0.89
C ASN A 235 15.82 20.46 -0.48
N PHE A 236 14.98 19.47 -0.81
CA PHE A 236 15.20 18.07 -0.43
C PHE A 236 14.48 17.11 -1.38
N LYS A 237 14.95 15.87 -1.40
CA LYS A 237 14.33 14.81 -2.17
C LYS A 237 13.02 14.37 -1.52
N VAL A 238 11.98 14.26 -2.32
CA VAL A 238 10.67 13.76 -1.91
C VAL A 238 10.38 12.46 -2.63
N ALA A 239 9.94 11.45 -1.90
CA ALA A 239 9.47 10.20 -2.44
C ALA A 239 7.98 10.01 -2.08
N GLY A 240 7.20 9.41 -2.97
CA GLY A 240 5.78 9.20 -2.71
C GLY A 240 5.06 8.48 -3.83
N LYS A 241 3.75 8.34 -3.67
CA LYS A 241 2.86 7.76 -4.68
C LYS A 241 1.57 8.57 -4.77
N THR A 242 1.17 8.88 -5.98
CA THR A 242 -0.14 9.51 -6.23
C THR A 242 -1.27 8.52 -6.00
N GLY A 243 -2.33 8.98 -5.34
CA GLY A 243 -3.59 8.28 -5.17
C GLY A 243 -4.73 9.03 -5.86
N THR A 244 -5.73 8.30 -6.31
CA THR A 244 -7.03 8.81 -6.75
C THR A 244 -8.07 7.95 -6.06
N ALA A 245 -8.89 8.56 -5.24
CA ALA A 245 -10.04 7.91 -4.60
C ALA A 245 -11.26 8.03 -5.51
#